data_6b773f1584605e5e3a3f86839547484d
#
_entry.id   6b773f1584605e5e3a3f86839547484d
#
_cell.length_a   1.000
_cell.length_b   1.000
_cell.length_c   1.000
_cell.angle_alpha   90.00
_cell.angle_beta   90.00
_cell.angle_gamma   90.00
#
_symmetry.space_group_name_H-M   'P 1'
#
loop_
_entity.id
_entity.type
_entity.pdbx_description
1 polymer ?
#
loop_
_entity_poly.entity_id
_entity_poly.type
_entity_poly.pdbx_seq_one_letter_code
_entity_poly.pdbx_strand_id
1 'polypeptide(L)'
;MGRLAFYFGVYQLCVMNREVGKTIAQHVGNLGEKMAAEWLWLKGFDILEQNCRVGRYEIDLVCKDRSEWVMVEVKTRRDGHCPLPESAVDHKKRISLQKAAQGYMKQKGVKTIPRLDVVAVSLLPHGAQMMYFQGK
;
A
#
# COMPACT_ATOMS: atom_id res chain seq x y z
N MET A 1 1.80 -14.03 -12.19
CA MET A 1 1.95 -12.62 -11.75
C MET A 1 1.52 -11.69 -12.88
N GLY A 2 0.36 -11.06 -12.77
CA GLY A 2 -0.09 -10.06 -13.72
C GLY A 2 0.52 -8.70 -13.40
N ARG A 3 1.35 -8.18 -14.29
CA ARG A 3 1.72 -6.75 -14.27
C ARG A 3 0.55 -5.96 -14.84
N LEU A 4 -0.11 -5.18 -14.02
CA LEU A 4 -1.08 -4.20 -14.48
C LEU A 4 -0.50 -2.81 -14.19
N ALA A 5 -0.04 -2.13 -15.23
CA ALA A 5 0.36 -0.74 -15.13
C ALA A 5 -0.84 0.14 -15.51
N PHE A 6 -1.24 1.02 -14.63
CA PHE A 6 -2.28 2.01 -14.89
C PHE A 6 -1.73 3.41 -14.68
N TYR A 7 -2.06 4.31 -15.61
CA TYR A 7 -1.79 5.74 -15.46
C TYR A 7 -3.00 6.41 -14.81
N PHE A 8 -2.82 6.97 -13.63
CA PHE A 8 -3.80 7.85 -13.01
C PHE A 8 -3.55 9.28 -13.47
N GLY A 9 -4.55 9.90 -14.05
CA GLY A 9 -4.52 11.32 -14.38
C GLY A 9 -4.39 12.18 -13.13
N VAL A 10 -3.81 13.35 -13.32
CA VAL A 10 -3.45 14.35 -12.32
C VAL A 10 -4.47 14.44 -11.19
N TYR A 11 -4.18 13.80 -10.06
CA TYR A 11 -4.80 14.20 -8.81
C TYR A 11 -4.15 15.51 -8.38
N GLN A 12 -4.99 16.50 -8.33
CA GLN A 12 -4.66 17.88 -8.02
C GLN A 12 -3.76 17.98 -6.80
N LEU A 13 -2.57 18.51 -6.99
CA LEU A 13 -1.59 18.91 -5.96
C LEU A 13 -2.19 19.84 -4.85
N CYS A 14 -3.47 20.15 -4.93
CA CYS A 14 -4.18 21.05 -4.03
C CYS A 14 -4.37 20.57 -2.59
N VAL A 15 -4.14 19.29 -2.29
CA VAL A 15 -4.29 18.77 -0.91
C VAL A 15 -3.00 18.89 -0.10
N MET A 16 -1.89 19.27 -0.74
CA MET A 16 -0.57 19.33 -0.09
C MET A 16 -0.37 20.47 0.92
N ASN A 17 -1.32 21.40 1.04
CA ASN A 17 -1.10 22.63 1.82
C ASN A 17 -1.59 22.59 3.28
N ARG A 18 -2.02 21.45 3.84
CA ARG A 18 -2.65 21.46 5.18
C ARG A 18 -1.93 20.71 6.28
N GLU A 19 -0.79 20.12 6.03
CA GLU A 19 -0.07 19.40 7.11
C GLU A 19 1.29 20.06 7.39
N VAL A 20 1.25 21.13 8.17
CA VAL A 20 2.45 21.76 8.72
C VAL A 20 3.16 20.76 9.65
N GLY A 21 4.41 20.43 9.36
CA GLY A 21 5.28 19.64 10.22
C GLY A 21 5.72 18.26 9.71
N LYS A 22 5.22 17.80 8.56
CA LYS A 22 5.71 16.55 7.95
C LYS A 22 6.84 16.81 6.97
N THR A 23 7.82 15.88 6.92
CA THR A 23 8.88 15.94 5.90
C THR A 23 8.32 15.68 4.51
N ILE A 24 9.06 16.09 3.46
CA ILE A 24 8.68 15.82 2.07
C ILE A 24 8.50 14.31 1.84
N ALA A 25 9.38 13.48 2.41
CA ALA A 25 9.29 12.02 2.30
C ALA A 25 7.99 11.47 2.91
N GLN A 26 7.55 12.00 4.06
CA GLN A 26 6.30 11.62 4.69
C GLN A 26 5.08 12.03 3.86
N HIS A 27 5.11 13.23 3.26
CA HIS A 27 4.05 13.67 2.35
C HIS A 27 3.93 12.78 1.12
N VAL A 28 5.06 12.43 0.52
CA VAL A 28 5.13 11.51 -0.62
C VAL A 28 4.57 10.14 -0.27
N GLY A 29 4.97 9.58 0.87
CA GLY A 29 4.46 8.30 1.37
C GLY A 29 2.95 8.34 1.58
N ASN A 30 2.44 9.35 2.28
CA ASN A 30 1.00 9.50 2.54
C ASN A 30 0.19 9.67 1.25
N LEU A 31 0.70 10.41 0.29
CA LEU A 31 0.05 10.57 -1.02
C LEU A 31 -0.02 9.23 -1.75
N GLY A 32 1.08 8.49 -1.77
CA GLY A 32 1.14 7.16 -2.38
C GLY A 32 0.15 6.17 -1.76
N GLU A 33 0.04 6.17 -0.44
CA GLU A 33 -0.93 5.32 0.27
C GLU A 33 -2.38 5.66 -0.07
N LYS A 34 -2.72 6.95 -0.12
CA LYS A 34 -4.06 7.40 -0.55
C LYS A 34 -4.37 6.96 -1.98
N MET A 35 -3.44 7.16 -2.89
CA MET A 35 -3.59 6.77 -4.29
C MET A 35 -3.74 5.25 -4.43
N ALA A 36 -2.95 4.48 -3.69
CA ALA A 36 -3.05 3.02 -3.67
C ALA A 36 -4.41 2.55 -3.15
N ALA A 37 -4.91 3.15 -2.06
CA ALA A 37 -6.22 2.82 -1.49
C ALA A 37 -7.36 3.09 -2.49
N GLU A 38 -7.37 4.25 -3.14
CA GLU A 38 -8.38 4.58 -4.15
C GLU A 38 -8.30 3.65 -5.36
N TRP A 39 -7.09 3.36 -5.81
CA TRP A 39 -6.90 2.46 -6.95
C TRP A 39 -7.38 1.04 -6.66
N LEU A 40 -7.09 0.51 -5.47
CA LEU A 40 -7.58 -0.81 -5.04
C LEU A 40 -9.10 -0.82 -4.89
N TRP A 41 -9.68 0.25 -4.33
CA TRP A 41 -11.13 0.39 -4.22
C TRP A 41 -11.79 0.37 -5.60
N LEU A 42 -11.24 1.08 -6.58
CA LEU A 42 -11.73 1.04 -7.97
C LEU A 42 -11.60 -0.34 -8.62
N LYS A 43 -10.68 -1.16 -8.13
CA LYS A 43 -10.51 -2.57 -8.54
C LYS A 43 -11.47 -3.54 -7.85
N GLY A 44 -12.30 -3.05 -6.94
CA GLY A 44 -13.27 -3.85 -6.22
C GLY A 44 -12.82 -4.37 -4.86
N PHE A 45 -11.69 -3.89 -4.35
CA PHE A 45 -11.27 -4.20 -2.98
C PHE A 45 -12.09 -3.41 -1.96
N ASP A 46 -12.43 -4.05 -0.86
CA ASP A 46 -12.95 -3.36 0.32
C ASP A 46 -11.76 -2.86 1.16
N ILE A 47 -11.62 -1.55 1.32
CA ILE A 47 -10.58 -0.96 2.15
C ILE A 47 -11.12 -0.85 3.57
N LEU A 48 -10.59 -1.67 4.48
CA LEU A 48 -11.08 -1.76 5.85
C LEU A 48 -10.38 -0.80 6.80
N GLU A 49 -9.06 -0.74 6.74
CA GLU A 49 -8.24 0.14 7.57
C GLU A 49 -7.02 0.65 6.80
N GLN A 50 -6.58 1.87 7.16
CA GLN A 50 -5.36 2.48 6.64
C GLN A 50 -4.44 2.80 7.81
N ASN A 51 -3.13 2.62 7.62
CA ASN A 51 -2.11 2.88 8.64
C ASN A 51 -2.44 2.19 9.97
N CYS A 52 -2.74 0.91 9.89
CA CYS A 52 -3.13 0.11 11.05
C CYS A 52 -1.90 -0.28 11.87
N ARG A 53 -1.87 0.10 13.13
CA ARG A 53 -0.80 -0.30 14.06
C ARG A 53 -1.15 -1.58 14.79
N VAL A 54 -0.20 -2.52 14.77
CA VAL A 54 -0.28 -3.79 15.49
C VAL A 54 0.99 -3.93 16.33
N GLY A 55 0.91 -3.57 17.61
CA GLY A 55 2.09 -3.46 18.47
C GLY A 55 3.08 -2.42 17.92
N ARG A 56 4.30 -2.85 17.65
CA ARG A 56 5.35 -2.00 17.04
C ARG A 56 5.36 -2.01 15.51
N TYR A 57 4.48 -2.80 14.91
CA TYR A 57 4.39 -2.94 13.44
C TYR A 57 3.27 -2.08 12.89
N GLU A 58 3.34 -1.79 11.60
CA GLU A 58 2.33 -1.04 10.87
C GLU A 58 1.98 -1.74 9.56
N ILE A 59 0.68 -1.76 9.24
CA ILE A 59 0.15 -2.25 7.98
C ILE A 59 -0.41 -1.04 7.24
N ASP A 60 0.08 -0.78 6.03
CA ASP A 60 -0.34 0.40 5.27
C ASP A 60 -1.83 0.34 4.90
N LEU A 61 -2.29 -0.80 4.37
CA LEU A 61 -3.70 -1.02 4.06
C LEU A 61 -4.14 -2.42 4.48
N VAL A 62 -5.28 -2.50 5.14
CA VAL A 62 -5.98 -3.75 5.42
C VAL A 62 -7.20 -3.80 4.51
N CYS A 63 -7.28 -4.80 3.67
CA CYS A 63 -8.29 -4.92 2.63
C CYS A 63 -8.94 -6.30 2.60
N LYS A 64 -10.06 -6.38 1.90
CA LYS A 64 -10.61 -7.65 1.40
C LYS A 64 -10.72 -7.62 -0.11
N ASP A 65 -10.25 -8.68 -0.74
CA ASP A 65 -10.51 -9.01 -2.14
C ASP A 65 -11.58 -10.10 -2.14
N ARG A 66 -12.83 -9.72 -2.35
CA ARG A 66 -14.02 -10.58 -2.11
C ARG A 66 -14.05 -11.05 -0.65
N SER A 67 -13.84 -12.33 -0.38
CA SER A 67 -13.80 -12.89 0.99
C SER A 67 -12.37 -13.02 1.55
N GLU A 68 -11.34 -12.80 0.73
CA GLU A 68 -9.94 -12.98 1.11
C GLU A 68 -9.39 -11.75 1.82
N TRP A 69 -8.79 -11.96 2.98
CA TRP A 69 -8.07 -10.89 3.69
C TRP A 69 -6.75 -10.60 2.99
N VAL A 70 -6.49 -9.33 2.74
CA VAL A 70 -5.28 -8.86 2.04
C VAL A 70 -4.65 -7.74 2.84
N MET A 71 -3.37 -7.92 3.19
CA MET A 71 -2.56 -6.87 3.78
C MET A 71 -1.66 -6.30 2.70
N VAL A 72 -1.69 -4.99 2.53
CA VAL A 72 -0.99 -4.32 1.44
C VAL A 72 0.09 -3.41 1.99
N GLU A 73 1.31 -3.61 1.51
CA GLU A 73 2.43 -2.68 1.68
C GLU A 73 2.46 -1.74 0.48
N VAL A 74 2.54 -0.46 0.74
CA VAL A 74 2.64 0.57 -0.31
C VAL A 74 4.05 1.13 -0.37
N LYS A 75 4.66 1.07 -1.54
CA LYS A 75 5.98 1.64 -1.84
C LYS A 75 5.83 2.81 -2.79
N THR A 76 6.22 3.99 -2.36
CA THR A 76 6.12 5.21 -3.17
C THR A 76 7.50 5.71 -3.57
N ARG A 77 7.67 6.04 -4.87
CA ARG A 77 8.88 6.62 -5.45
C ARG A 77 8.53 7.85 -6.28
N ARG A 78 9.41 8.84 -6.28
CA ARG A 78 9.24 10.11 -7.03
C ARG A 78 9.94 10.11 -8.38
N ASP A 79 10.86 9.21 -8.59
CA ASP A 79 11.81 9.21 -9.72
C ASP A 79 11.33 8.38 -10.92
N GLY A 80 10.10 7.91 -10.92
CA GLY A 80 9.56 7.04 -11.95
C GLY A 80 10.12 5.62 -11.95
N HIS A 81 10.99 5.28 -11.02
CA HIS A 81 11.50 3.93 -10.86
C HIS A 81 10.49 3.07 -10.11
N CYS A 82 9.96 2.07 -10.79
CA CYS A 82 9.20 1.02 -10.13
C CYS A 82 10.18 -0.03 -9.60
N PRO A 83 10.13 -0.34 -8.30
CA PRO A 83 10.95 -1.42 -7.77
C PRO A 83 10.57 -2.74 -8.44
N LEU A 84 11.58 -3.55 -8.74
CA LEU A 84 11.35 -4.93 -9.18
C LEU A 84 10.70 -5.73 -8.05
N PRO A 85 9.93 -6.79 -8.35
CA PRO A 85 9.25 -7.60 -7.33
C PRO A 85 10.17 -8.08 -6.21
N GLU A 86 11.40 -8.47 -6.54
CA GLU A 86 12.39 -8.96 -5.58
C GLU A 86 12.91 -7.86 -4.63
N SER A 87 12.87 -6.59 -5.07
CA SER A 87 13.31 -5.43 -4.29
C SER A 87 12.15 -4.62 -3.71
N ALA A 88 10.91 -4.95 -4.05
CA ALA A 88 9.73 -4.22 -3.59
C ALA A 88 9.55 -4.31 -2.08
N VAL A 89 9.86 -5.47 -1.50
CA VAL A 89 9.84 -5.69 -0.05
C VAL A 89 11.11 -6.42 0.34
N ASP A 90 11.96 -5.79 1.14
CA ASP A 90 13.10 -6.49 1.69
C ASP A 90 12.66 -7.57 2.70
N HIS A 91 13.54 -8.51 2.99
CA HIS A 91 13.24 -9.65 3.85
C HIS A 91 12.78 -9.24 5.26
N LYS A 92 13.42 -8.22 5.85
CA LYS A 92 13.06 -7.72 7.19
C LYS A 92 11.67 -7.09 7.19
N LYS A 93 11.36 -6.30 6.17
CA LYS A 93 10.07 -5.66 6.01
C LYS A 93 8.95 -6.69 5.83
N ARG A 94 9.23 -7.75 5.06
CA ARG A 94 8.29 -8.86 4.86
C ARG A 94 7.98 -9.59 6.16
N ILE A 95 9.01 -9.88 6.98
CA ILE A 95 8.82 -10.51 8.30
C ILE A 95 7.98 -9.60 9.20
N SER A 96 8.26 -8.30 9.23
CA SER A 96 7.50 -7.33 10.01
C SER A 96 6.03 -7.28 9.58
N LEU A 97 5.77 -7.29 8.28
CA LEU A 97 4.41 -7.31 7.73
C LEU A 97 3.68 -8.61 8.08
N GLN A 98 4.36 -9.76 8.00
CA GLN A 98 3.79 -11.06 8.42
C GLN A 98 3.40 -11.06 9.88
N LYS A 99 4.26 -10.53 10.77
CA LYS A 99 3.98 -10.44 12.21
C LYS A 99 2.81 -9.50 12.50
N ALA A 100 2.77 -8.35 11.82
CA ALA A 100 1.65 -7.42 11.92
C ALA A 100 0.33 -8.07 11.45
N ALA A 101 0.36 -8.76 10.32
CA ALA A 101 -0.78 -9.47 9.77
C ALA A 101 -1.31 -10.55 10.73
N GLN A 102 -0.43 -11.36 11.29
CA GLN A 102 -0.80 -12.39 12.28
C GLN A 102 -1.44 -11.75 13.53
N GLY A 103 -0.84 -10.68 14.04
CA GLY A 103 -1.37 -9.96 15.20
C GLY A 103 -2.75 -9.35 14.93
N TYR A 104 -2.93 -8.75 13.76
CA TYR A 104 -4.21 -8.19 13.33
C TYR A 104 -5.30 -9.27 13.25
N MET A 105 -5.03 -10.37 12.56
CA MET A 105 -5.97 -11.47 12.41
C MET A 105 -6.36 -12.08 13.77
N LYS A 106 -5.39 -12.23 14.67
CA LYS A 106 -5.63 -12.68 16.05
C LYS A 106 -6.56 -11.73 16.81
N GLN A 107 -6.34 -10.41 16.72
CA GLN A 107 -7.20 -9.42 17.35
C GLN A 107 -8.64 -9.46 16.83
N LYS A 108 -8.81 -9.75 15.53
CA LYS A 108 -10.13 -9.88 14.90
C LYS A 108 -10.78 -11.26 15.11
N GLY A 109 -10.08 -12.20 15.74
CA GLY A 109 -10.58 -13.57 15.94
C GLY A 109 -10.68 -14.39 14.65
N VAL A 110 -9.93 -14.01 13.62
CA VAL A 110 -9.94 -14.68 12.31
C VAL A 110 -8.77 -15.63 12.21
N LYS A 111 -9.02 -16.88 11.86
CA LYS A 111 -8.00 -17.93 11.81
C LYS A 111 -7.34 -18.11 10.45
N THR A 112 -7.85 -17.47 9.41
CA THR A 112 -7.27 -17.56 8.07
C THR A 112 -5.97 -16.75 7.97
N ILE A 113 -5.06 -17.21 7.11
CA ILE A 113 -3.82 -16.52 6.81
C ILE A 113 -4.11 -15.47 5.71
N PRO A 114 -3.86 -14.17 5.95
CA PRO A 114 -4.10 -13.16 4.94
C PRO A 114 -3.04 -13.23 3.84
N ARG A 115 -3.43 -12.83 2.64
CA ARG A 115 -2.51 -12.61 1.53
C ARG A 115 -1.72 -11.31 1.77
N LEU A 116 -0.45 -11.30 1.44
CA LEU A 116 0.42 -10.12 1.55
C LEU A 116 0.75 -9.59 0.16
N ASP A 117 0.19 -8.45 -0.19
CA ASP A 117 0.36 -7.82 -1.49
C ASP A 117 1.19 -6.54 -1.39
N VAL A 118 1.75 -6.10 -2.50
CA VAL A 118 2.52 -4.86 -2.60
C VAL A 118 1.96 -4.00 -3.73
N VAL A 119 1.75 -2.73 -3.45
CA VAL A 119 1.48 -1.71 -4.45
C VAL A 119 2.68 -0.77 -4.53
N ALA A 120 3.31 -0.70 -5.68
CA ALA A 120 4.37 0.26 -5.96
C ALA A 120 3.77 1.47 -6.70
N VAL A 121 3.94 2.65 -6.13
CA VAL A 121 3.45 3.91 -6.68
C VAL A 121 4.65 4.74 -7.14
N SER A 122 4.73 5.01 -8.42
CA SER A 122 5.71 5.93 -9.00
C SER A 122 5.04 7.27 -9.31
N LEU A 123 5.46 8.31 -8.62
CA LEU A 123 4.97 9.67 -8.86
C LEU A 123 5.73 10.27 -10.04
N LEU A 124 5.00 10.66 -11.06
CA LEU A 124 5.50 11.27 -12.29
C LEU A 124 5.06 12.74 -12.34
N PRO A 125 5.71 13.60 -13.19
CA PRO A 125 5.32 15.01 -13.30
C PRO A 125 3.84 15.23 -13.69
N HIS A 126 3.25 14.27 -14.42
CA HIS A 126 1.89 14.37 -14.95
C HIS A 126 0.93 13.29 -14.45
N GLY A 127 1.27 12.62 -13.34
CA GLY A 127 0.40 11.59 -12.78
C GLY A 127 1.16 10.58 -11.94
N ALA A 128 0.62 9.38 -11.83
CA ALA A 128 1.25 8.28 -11.11
C ALA A 128 1.08 6.99 -11.89
N GLN A 129 2.10 6.14 -11.80
CA GLN A 129 2.07 4.78 -12.29
C GLN A 129 1.96 3.84 -11.10
N MET A 130 1.05 2.88 -11.17
CA MET A 130 0.89 1.86 -10.15
C MET A 130 1.24 0.49 -10.69
N MET A 131 2.00 -0.26 -9.89
CA MET A 131 2.28 -1.66 -10.13
C MET A 131 1.81 -2.47 -8.92
N TYR A 132 1.10 -3.53 -9.19
CA TYR A 132 0.52 -4.40 -8.18
C TYR A 132 1.19 -5.77 -8.23
N PHE A 133 1.65 -6.21 -7.07
CA PHE A 133 2.27 -7.51 -6.88
C PHE A 133 1.42 -8.32 -5.90
N GLN A 134 0.70 -9.27 -6.43
CA GLN A 134 -0.11 -10.17 -5.63
C GLN A 134 0.79 -11.21 -4.95
N GLY A 135 0.66 -11.35 -3.65
CA GLY A 135 1.31 -12.39 -2.88
C GLY A 135 0.68 -13.77 -3.12
N LYS A 136 1.30 -14.74 -2.52
CA LYS A 136 0.80 -16.14 -2.56
C LYS A 136 -0.10 -16.41 -1.37
#